data_61d596fd8ef39e74001b3b31fe2e4245
#
_entry.id   61d596fd8ef39e74001b3b31fe2e4245
#
_cell.length_a   1.000
_cell.length_b   1.000
_cell.length_c   1.000
_cell.angle_alpha   90.00
_cell.angle_beta   90.00
_cell.angle_gamma   90.00
#
_symmetry.space_group_name_H-M   'P 1'
#
loop_
_entity.id
_entity.type
_entity.pdbx_description
1 polymer ?
#
loop_
_entity_poly.entity_id
_entity_poly.type
_entity_poly.pdbx_seq_one_letter_code
_entity_poly.pdbx_strand_id
1 'polypeptide(L)'
;PGTNRMNAAVVAMATQGLADYLAAHHDGPMAVAIAHDSRHRSDEFTRVAAEVLAGNGIDAHVFPALRPTPELSFAIRRLGCQAGIVVTASHNPKEYNGYKVYWGDGGQIVPPHDHGIIERVRAVEGLEAVRRAPADDPRIHVIDDQLDRDYHEAIAGHRISETLLEEGSDLGIVFSPLHGTGTVSTVSYTHLTLPTSRSGV
;
A
#
# COMPACT_ATOMS: atom_id res chain seq x y z
N PRO A 1 4.26 -16.68 -6.13
CA PRO A 1 3.18 -16.85 -7.12
C PRO A 1 3.03 -18.31 -7.57
N GLY A 2 1.83 -18.72 -7.96
CA GLY A 2 1.55 -20.08 -8.44
C GLY A 2 0.08 -20.46 -8.31
N THR A 3 -0.33 -21.57 -8.96
CA THR A 3 -1.74 -21.98 -9.09
C THR A 3 -2.42 -22.16 -7.73
N ASN A 4 -1.74 -22.73 -6.74
CA ASN A 4 -2.25 -22.95 -5.38
C ASN A 4 -1.60 -21.98 -4.37
N ARG A 5 -1.12 -20.82 -4.82
CA ARG A 5 -0.45 -19.81 -4.00
C ARG A 5 -0.98 -18.42 -4.36
N MET A 6 -0.16 -17.39 -4.23
CA MET A 6 -0.50 -16.03 -4.64
C MET A 6 -0.66 -15.95 -6.17
N ASN A 7 -1.86 -15.65 -6.64
CA ASN A 7 -2.22 -15.40 -8.03
C ASN A 7 -3.43 -14.46 -8.10
N ALA A 8 -3.80 -14.00 -9.30
CA ALA A 8 -4.90 -13.05 -9.48
C ALA A 8 -6.24 -13.56 -8.93
N ALA A 9 -6.55 -14.86 -9.08
CA ALA A 9 -7.78 -15.44 -8.56
C ALA A 9 -7.84 -15.42 -7.03
N VAL A 10 -6.75 -15.83 -6.37
CA VAL A 10 -6.65 -15.81 -4.90
C VAL A 10 -6.71 -14.39 -4.36
N VAL A 11 -6.05 -13.42 -5.02
CA VAL A 11 -6.14 -12.00 -4.65
C VAL A 11 -7.57 -11.48 -4.78
N ALA A 12 -8.25 -11.82 -5.89
CA ALA A 12 -9.62 -11.41 -6.12
C ALA A 12 -10.57 -11.95 -5.04
N MET A 13 -10.47 -13.24 -4.70
CA MET A 13 -11.28 -13.85 -3.62
C MET A 13 -10.95 -13.28 -2.24
N ALA A 14 -9.67 -13.05 -1.94
CA ALA A 14 -9.26 -12.43 -0.69
C ALA A 14 -9.80 -10.99 -0.55
N THR A 15 -9.77 -10.23 -1.65
CA THR A 15 -10.30 -8.87 -1.67
C THR A 15 -11.83 -8.86 -1.59
N GLN A 16 -12.52 -9.83 -2.20
CA GLN A 16 -13.97 -9.98 -2.04
C GLN A 16 -14.34 -10.24 -0.58
N GLY A 17 -13.62 -11.14 0.11
CA GLY A 17 -13.86 -11.40 1.54
C GLY A 17 -13.59 -10.18 2.41
N LEU A 18 -12.56 -9.38 2.10
CA LEU A 18 -12.32 -8.10 2.77
C LEU A 18 -13.47 -7.11 2.53
N ALA A 19 -13.93 -6.98 1.29
CA ALA A 19 -15.04 -6.10 0.93
C ALA A 19 -16.35 -6.49 1.67
N ASP A 20 -16.66 -7.79 1.73
CA ASP A 20 -17.81 -8.30 2.46
C ASP A 20 -17.69 -8.09 3.98
N TYR A 21 -16.48 -8.15 4.51
CA TYR A 21 -16.22 -7.84 5.92
C TYR A 21 -16.40 -6.34 6.21
N LEU A 22 -15.84 -5.47 5.38
CA LEU A 22 -16.00 -4.02 5.51
C LEU A 22 -17.48 -3.61 5.44
N ALA A 23 -18.23 -4.12 4.47
CA ALA A 23 -19.65 -3.85 4.31
C ALA A 23 -20.50 -4.29 5.52
N ALA A 24 -20.04 -5.29 6.27
CA ALA A 24 -20.72 -5.75 7.48
C ALA A 24 -20.39 -4.92 8.74
N HIS A 25 -19.34 -4.07 8.68
CA HIS A 25 -18.82 -3.34 9.84
C HIS A 25 -18.84 -1.82 9.68
N HIS A 26 -19.18 -1.32 8.50
CA HIS A 26 -19.23 0.11 8.21
C HIS A 26 -20.53 0.46 7.50
N ASP A 27 -21.18 1.53 7.98
CA ASP A 27 -22.31 2.14 7.32
C ASP A 27 -21.84 3.34 6.47
N GLY A 28 -22.30 3.43 5.23
CA GLY A 28 -21.99 4.56 4.34
C GLY A 28 -20.79 4.33 3.40
N PRO A 29 -20.22 5.42 2.83
CA PRO A 29 -19.11 5.33 1.88
C PRO A 29 -17.86 4.72 2.52
N MET A 30 -17.20 3.82 1.78
CA MET A 30 -15.98 3.15 2.22
C MET A 30 -14.85 3.38 1.22
N ALA A 31 -13.64 3.47 1.73
CA ALA A 31 -12.42 3.61 0.94
C ALA A 31 -11.31 2.69 1.46
N VAL A 32 -10.46 2.22 0.56
CA VAL A 32 -9.28 1.38 0.86
C VAL A 32 -8.07 1.91 0.12
N ALA A 33 -6.96 2.14 0.83
CA ALA A 33 -5.69 2.51 0.21
C ALA A 33 -4.89 1.26 -0.19
N ILE A 34 -4.21 1.29 -1.35
CA ILE A 34 -3.46 0.13 -1.86
C ILE A 34 -2.05 0.54 -2.26
N ALA A 35 -1.06 -0.16 -1.70
CA ALA A 35 0.35 -0.03 -2.06
C ALA A 35 0.95 -1.39 -2.46
N HIS A 36 2.10 -1.36 -3.13
CA HIS A 36 2.84 -2.56 -3.48
C HIS A 36 4.35 -2.32 -3.49
N ASP A 37 5.09 -3.41 -3.42
CA ASP A 37 6.54 -3.43 -3.60
C ASP A 37 6.96 -3.82 -5.04
N SER A 38 8.28 -3.99 -5.25
CA SER A 38 8.88 -4.29 -6.54
C SER A 38 8.78 -5.76 -6.98
N ARG A 39 8.06 -6.61 -6.25
CA ARG A 39 7.98 -8.05 -6.54
C ARG A 39 7.19 -8.34 -7.81
N HIS A 40 7.50 -9.47 -8.43
CA HIS A 40 6.79 -9.93 -9.63
C HIS A 40 5.28 -9.97 -9.41
N ARG A 41 4.56 -9.34 -10.33
CA ARG A 41 3.09 -9.25 -10.39
C ARG A 41 2.45 -8.46 -9.23
N SER A 42 3.22 -7.71 -8.42
CA SER A 42 2.65 -6.88 -7.36
C SER A 42 1.72 -5.80 -7.92
N ASP A 43 2.09 -5.18 -9.03
CA ASP A 43 1.29 -4.22 -9.79
C ASP A 43 -0.02 -4.84 -10.33
N GLU A 44 0.06 -6.05 -10.89
CA GLU A 44 -1.11 -6.80 -11.35
C GLU A 44 -2.07 -7.11 -10.19
N PHE A 45 -1.54 -7.58 -9.07
CA PHE A 45 -2.35 -7.93 -7.90
C PHE A 45 -3.00 -6.69 -7.27
N THR A 46 -2.30 -5.57 -7.26
CA THR A 46 -2.85 -4.27 -6.83
C THR A 46 -4.03 -3.85 -7.70
N ARG A 47 -3.91 -3.96 -9.01
CA ARG A 47 -4.98 -3.65 -9.96
C ARG A 47 -6.19 -4.57 -9.76
N VAL A 48 -5.96 -5.88 -9.61
CA VAL A 48 -7.03 -6.84 -9.32
C VAL A 48 -7.77 -6.48 -8.02
N ALA A 49 -7.05 -6.12 -6.96
CA ALA A 49 -7.66 -5.70 -5.71
C ALA A 49 -8.49 -4.41 -5.88
N ALA A 50 -7.98 -3.40 -6.59
CA ALA A 50 -8.71 -2.17 -6.86
C ALA A 50 -10.03 -2.41 -7.62
N GLU A 51 -9.99 -3.24 -8.68
CA GLU A 51 -11.16 -3.59 -9.48
C GLU A 51 -12.22 -4.36 -8.68
N VAL A 52 -11.80 -5.23 -7.74
CA VAL A 52 -12.74 -5.94 -6.85
C VAL A 52 -13.34 -4.97 -5.83
N LEU A 53 -12.57 -4.08 -5.22
CA LEU A 53 -13.10 -3.07 -4.30
C LEU A 53 -14.13 -2.18 -5.02
N ALA A 54 -13.80 -1.66 -6.19
CA ALA A 54 -14.70 -0.84 -7.00
C ALA A 54 -15.98 -1.60 -7.37
N GLY A 55 -15.88 -2.88 -7.74
CA GLY A 55 -17.03 -3.76 -8.02
C GLY A 55 -17.94 -4.01 -6.81
N ASN A 56 -17.45 -3.76 -5.61
CA ASN A 56 -18.19 -3.79 -4.35
C ASN A 56 -18.65 -2.41 -3.87
N GLY A 57 -18.47 -1.35 -4.69
CA GLY A 57 -18.88 0.00 -4.34
C GLY A 57 -17.94 0.69 -3.35
N ILE A 58 -16.71 0.21 -3.20
CA ILE A 58 -15.69 0.75 -2.30
C ILE A 58 -14.68 1.55 -3.13
N ASP A 59 -14.37 2.77 -2.72
CA ASP A 59 -13.35 3.58 -3.36
C ASP A 59 -11.95 2.99 -3.13
N ALA A 60 -11.19 2.78 -4.19
CA ALA A 60 -9.85 2.24 -4.14
C ALA A 60 -8.82 3.35 -4.42
N HIS A 61 -8.06 3.78 -3.43
CA HIS A 61 -6.97 4.73 -3.57
C HIS A 61 -5.66 3.98 -3.81
N VAL A 62 -5.13 4.06 -5.03
CA VAL A 62 -3.99 3.26 -5.49
C VAL A 62 -2.77 4.14 -5.69
N PHE A 63 -1.65 3.78 -5.08
CA PHE A 63 -0.39 4.44 -5.37
C PHE A 63 0.04 4.19 -6.82
N PRO A 64 0.52 5.24 -7.55
CA PRO A 64 0.88 5.12 -8.97
C PRO A 64 2.11 4.26 -9.22
N ALA A 65 2.93 4.05 -8.19
CA ALA A 65 4.14 3.24 -8.21
C ALA A 65 4.36 2.60 -6.84
N LEU A 66 5.40 1.78 -6.72
CA LEU A 66 5.76 1.14 -5.46
C LEU A 66 5.98 2.16 -4.33
N ARG A 67 5.42 1.85 -3.15
CA ARG A 67 5.58 2.67 -1.92
C ARG A 67 5.81 1.75 -0.72
N PRO A 68 6.53 2.25 0.30
CA PRO A 68 6.80 1.50 1.52
C PRO A 68 5.54 1.35 2.39
N THR A 69 5.49 0.28 3.15
CA THR A 69 4.37 0.00 4.08
C THR A 69 4.06 1.15 5.06
N PRO A 70 5.03 1.88 5.64
CA PRO A 70 4.73 3.02 6.50
C PRO A 70 3.96 4.14 5.78
N GLU A 71 4.21 4.34 4.50
CA GLU A 71 3.49 5.34 3.70
C GLU A 71 2.05 4.90 3.43
N LEU A 72 1.78 3.60 3.22
CA LEU A 72 0.42 3.08 3.21
C LEU A 72 -0.30 3.34 4.54
N SER A 73 0.35 3.06 5.67
CA SER A 73 -0.21 3.35 7.00
C SER A 73 -0.57 4.82 7.18
N PHE A 74 0.26 5.72 6.67
CA PHE A 74 -0.01 7.15 6.64
C PHE A 74 -1.20 7.47 5.72
N ALA A 75 -1.23 6.91 4.50
CA ALA A 75 -2.29 7.13 3.52
C ALA A 75 -3.67 6.73 4.05
N ILE A 76 -3.79 5.59 4.72
CA ILE A 76 -5.05 5.12 5.34
C ILE A 76 -5.64 6.22 6.23
N ARG A 77 -4.84 6.76 7.13
CA ARG A 77 -5.29 7.80 8.09
C ARG A 77 -5.50 9.14 7.40
N ARG A 78 -4.64 9.52 6.47
CA ARG A 78 -4.68 10.82 5.79
C ARG A 78 -5.89 10.94 4.86
N LEU A 79 -6.27 9.83 4.20
CA LEU A 79 -7.41 9.75 3.28
C LEU A 79 -8.71 9.32 3.97
N GLY A 80 -8.67 8.97 5.27
CA GLY A 80 -9.85 8.48 6.00
C GLY A 80 -10.35 7.12 5.53
N CYS A 81 -9.45 6.27 5.02
CA CYS A 81 -9.79 4.93 4.56
C CYS A 81 -10.14 4.00 5.73
N GLN A 82 -11.09 3.09 5.55
CA GLN A 82 -11.47 2.09 6.53
C GLN A 82 -10.46 0.94 6.62
N ALA A 83 -9.71 0.72 5.54
CA ALA A 83 -8.66 -0.30 5.49
C ALA A 83 -7.55 0.09 4.49
N GLY A 84 -6.48 -0.68 4.50
CA GLY A 84 -5.43 -0.64 3.48
C GLY A 84 -4.93 -2.02 3.11
N ILE A 85 -4.38 -2.12 1.91
CA ILE A 85 -3.79 -3.35 1.37
C ILE A 85 -2.35 -3.05 0.96
N VAL A 86 -1.40 -3.89 1.36
CA VAL A 86 -0.06 -3.88 0.76
C VAL A 86 0.27 -5.23 0.16
N VAL A 87 0.61 -5.20 -1.13
CA VAL A 87 1.05 -6.40 -1.87
C VAL A 87 2.56 -6.52 -1.73
N THR A 88 3.00 -7.33 -0.78
CA THR A 88 4.40 -7.53 -0.42
C THR A 88 4.63 -8.81 0.36
N ALA A 89 5.79 -9.43 0.21
CA ALA A 89 6.28 -10.49 1.08
C ALA A 89 7.45 -10.02 1.98
N SER A 90 7.54 -8.70 2.23
CA SER A 90 8.58 -8.11 3.10
C SER A 90 10.00 -8.43 2.61
N HIS A 91 10.80 -9.11 3.43
CA HIS A 91 12.19 -9.50 3.16
C HIS A 91 12.33 -10.95 2.64
N ASN A 92 11.24 -11.65 2.40
CA ASN A 92 11.28 -13.00 1.82
C ASN A 92 11.91 -12.97 0.41
N PRO A 93 12.48 -14.10 -0.09
CA PRO A 93 12.99 -14.21 -1.44
C PRO A 93 12.01 -13.70 -2.51
N LYS A 94 12.53 -13.24 -3.63
CA LYS A 94 11.76 -12.55 -4.70
C LYS A 94 10.64 -13.39 -5.32
N GLU A 95 10.71 -14.71 -5.20
CA GLU A 95 9.72 -15.68 -5.69
C GLU A 95 8.42 -15.68 -4.86
N TYR A 96 8.48 -15.12 -3.65
CA TYR A 96 7.31 -14.99 -2.77
C TYR A 96 6.62 -13.67 -3.02
N ASN A 97 5.31 -13.66 -2.83
CA ASN A 97 4.51 -12.43 -2.71
C ASN A 97 3.48 -12.65 -1.60
N GLY A 98 2.85 -11.59 -1.15
CA GLY A 98 1.89 -11.64 -0.06
C GLY A 98 0.84 -10.54 -0.18
N TYR A 99 -0.23 -10.72 0.57
CA TYR A 99 -1.34 -9.78 0.66
C TYR A 99 -1.56 -9.50 2.14
N LYS A 100 -1.29 -8.28 2.56
CA LYS A 100 -1.44 -7.85 3.96
C LYS A 100 -2.51 -6.78 4.04
N VAL A 101 -3.35 -6.88 5.06
CA VAL A 101 -4.42 -5.93 5.34
C VAL A 101 -4.06 -5.08 6.56
N TYR A 102 -4.39 -3.81 6.48
CA TYR A 102 -4.28 -2.81 7.53
C TYR A 102 -5.66 -2.25 7.83
N TRP A 103 -5.88 -1.85 9.08
CA TRP A 103 -7.16 -1.26 9.51
C TRP A 103 -7.14 0.27 9.42
N GLY A 104 -8.27 0.91 9.70
CA GLY A 104 -8.44 2.36 9.58
C GLY A 104 -7.53 3.20 10.49
N ASP A 105 -6.95 2.61 11.53
CA ASP A 105 -5.92 3.24 12.38
C ASP A 105 -4.52 3.25 11.76
N GLY A 106 -4.35 2.57 10.61
CA GLY A 106 -3.07 2.41 9.92
C GLY A 106 -2.22 1.25 10.47
N GLY A 107 -2.70 0.49 11.44
CA GLY A 107 -2.06 -0.72 11.96
C GLY A 107 -2.37 -1.95 11.12
N GLN A 108 -1.47 -2.94 11.08
CA GLN A 108 -1.79 -4.25 10.51
C GLN A 108 -2.91 -4.90 11.33
N ILE A 109 -3.88 -5.54 10.65
CA ILE A 109 -5.02 -6.18 11.31
C ILE A 109 -4.60 -7.20 12.37
N VAL A 110 -5.32 -7.17 13.48
CA VAL A 110 -5.21 -8.09 14.62
C VAL A 110 -6.62 -8.57 15.01
N PRO A 111 -6.75 -9.56 15.91
CA PRO A 111 -8.07 -9.96 16.39
C PRO A 111 -8.90 -8.77 16.90
N PRO A 112 -10.20 -8.71 16.60
CA PRO A 112 -11.01 -9.76 15.95
C PRO A 112 -11.04 -9.67 14.40
N HIS A 113 -10.47 -8.60 13.79
CA HIS A 113 -10.61 -8.29 12.36
C HIS A 113 -9.96 -9.35 11.46
N ASP A 114 -8.79 -9.88 11.82
CA ASP A 114 -8.09 -10.90 11.05
C ASP A 114 -8.94 -12.18 10.90
N HIS A 115 -9.52 -12.67 12.01
CA HIS A 115 -10.39 -13.84 11.98
C HIS A 115 -11.65 -13.61 11.16
N GLY A 116 -12.33 -12.46 11.37
CA GLY A 116 -13.56 -12.15 10.65
C GLY A 116 -13.33 -11.99 9.14
N ILE A 117 -12.23 -11.38 8.72
CA ILE A 117 -11.86 -11.26 7.30
C ILE A 117 -11.59 -12.66 6.72
N ILE A 118 -10.80 -13.50 7.40
CA ILE A 118 -10.51 -14.86 6.94
C ILE A 118 -11.78 -15.71 6.80
N GLU A 119 -12.74 -15.58 7.72
CA GLU A 119 -14.03 -16.26 7.60
C GLU A 119 -14.79 -15.83 6.34
N ARG A 120 -14.83 -14.52 6.04
CA ARG A 120 -15.45 -14.01 4.81
C ARG A 120 -14.71 -14.49 3.56
N VAL A 121 -13.38 -14.50 3.56
CA VAL A 121 -12.59 -15.04 2.44
C VAL A 121 -12.90 -16.51 2.18
N ARG A 122 -13.03 -17.32 3.23
CA ARG A 122 -13.38 -18.75 3.11
C ARG A 122 -14.83 -18.98 2.63
N ALA A 123 -15.70 -18.02 2.84
CA ALA A 123 -17.10 -18.08 2.38
C ALA A 123 -17.27 -17.69 0.90
N VAL A 124 -16.22 -17.18 0.24
CA VAL A 124 -16.26 -16.91 -1.21
C VAL A 124 -16.21 -18.25 -1.97
N GLU A 125 -17.34 -18.64 -2.57
CA GLU A 125 -17.53 -19.97 -3.18
C GLU A 125 -16.79 -20.17 -4.52
N GLY A 126 -16.15 -19.14 -5.07
CA GLY A 126 -15.38 -19.20 -6.31
C GLY A 126 -15.24 -17.83 -6.98
N LEU A 127 -14.62 -17.81 -8.15
CA LEU A 127 -14.42 -16.56 -8.90
C LEU A 127 -15.70 -15.94 -9.40
N GLU A 128 -16.73 -16.72 -9.63
CA GLU A 128 -18.08 -16.30 -10.03
C GLU A 128 -18.80 -15.49 -8.93
N ALA A 129 -18.40 -15.65 -7.69
CA ALA A 129 -18.90 -14.86 -6.56
C ALA A 129 -18.16 -13.52 -6.39
N VAL A 130 -17.08 -13.30 -7.12
CA VAL A 130 -16.27 -12.07 -7.03
C VAL A 130 -16.88 -10.98 -7.91
N ARG A 131 -17.26 -9.87 -7.30
CA ARG A 131 -17.72 -8.67 -8.00
C ARG A 131 -16.49 -7.85 -8.43
N ARG A 132 -16.37 -7.59 -9.72
CA ARG A 132 -15.23 -6.89 -10.28
C ARG A 132 -15.70 -5.81 -11.26
N ALA A 133 -15.24 -4.58 -11.06
CA ALA A 133 -15.45 -3.46 -11.96
C ALA A 133 -14.38 -3.44 -13.06
N PRO A 134 -14.60 -2.72 -14.17
CA PRO A 134 -13.57 -2.46 -15.16
C PRO A 134 -12.45 -1.59 -14.57
N ALA A 135 -11.26 -1.62 -15.19
CA ALA A 135 -10.07 -0.94 -14.70
C ALA A 135 -10.17 0.60 -14.72
N ASP A 136 -11.09 1.15 -15.47
CA ASP A 136 -11.40 2.57 -15.60
C ASP A 136 -12.63 3.01 -14.78
N ASP A 137 -13.07 2.19 -13.84
CA ASP A 137 -14.17 2.54 -12.94
C ASP A 137 -13.82 3.82 -12.14
N PRO A 138 -14.76 4.78 -12.03
CA PRO A 138 -14.50 6.05 -11.34
C PRO A 138 -14.22 5.94 -9.85
N ARG A 139 -14.41 4.79 -9.24
CA ARG A 139 -14.02 4.51 -7.84
C ARG A 139 -12.55 4.11 -7.70
N ILE A 140 -11.83 3.93 -8.80
CA ILE A 140 -10.39 3.65 -8.76
C ILE A 140 -9.65 4.98 -8.91
N HIS A 141 -9.12 5.47 -7.79
CA HIS A 141 -8.43 6.75 -7.70
C HIS A 141 -6.92 6.53 -7.64
N VAL A 142 -6.19 7.19 -8.51
CA VAL A 142 -4.73 7.24 -8.41
C VAL A 142 -4.35 8.30 -7.38
N ILE A 143 -3.57 7.91 -6.38
CA ILE A 143 -3.04 8.83 -5.37
C ILE A 143 -2.05 9.78 -6.05
N ASP A 144 -2.18 11.07 -5.79
CA ASP A 144 -1.30 12.10 -6.34
C ASP A 144 -0.04 12.32 -5.48
N ASP A 145 0.91 13.07 -6.02
CA ASP A 145 2.18 13.38 -5.35
C ASP A 145 2.02 14.27 -4.09
N GLN A 146 0.83 14.79 -3.82
CA GLN A 146 0.60 15.57 -2.60
C GLN A 146 0.67 14.68 -1.37
N LEU A 147 0.21 13.44 -1.46
CA LEU A 147 0.32 12.49 -0.35
C LEU A 147 1.78 12.17 0.00
N ASP A 148 2.64 12.00 -1.01
CA ASP A 148 4.08 11.79 -0.80
C ASP A 148 4.70 12.99 -0.07
N ARG A 149 4.34 14.22 -0.48
CA ARG A 149 4.80 15.46 0.20
C ARG A 149 4.31 15.53 1.64
N ASP A 150 3.04 15.28 1.90
CA ASP A 150 2.45 15.28 3.23
C ASP A 150 3.15 14.25 4.14
N TYR A 151 3.45 13.06 3.60
CA TYR A 151 4.18 12.01 4.31
C TYR A 151 5.61 12.43 4.67
N HIS A 152 6.34 13.00 3.72
CA HIS A 152 7.72 13.47 3.95
C HIS A 152 7.76 14.64 4.93
N GLU A 153 6.80 15.55 4.87
CA GLU A 153 6.68 16.65 5.84
C GLU A 153 6.40 16.12 7.26
N ALA A 154 5.50 15.13 7.38
CA ALA A 154 5.25 14.48 8.66
C ALA A 154 6.51 13.83 9.25
N ILE A 155 7.31 13.13 8.42
CA ILE A 155 8.59 12.55 8.84
C ILE A 155 9.58 13.66 9.26
N ALA A 156 9.68 14.72 8.46
CA ALA A 156 10.58 15.84 8.75
C ALA A 156 10.25 16.51 10.08
N GLY A 157 8.97 16.57 10.47
CA GLY A 157 8.54 17.08 11.78
C GLY A 157 9.01 16.27 12.99
N HIS A 158 9.49 15.05 12.78
CA HIS A 158 10.03 14.18 13.83
C HIS A 158 11.57 14.24 13.97
N ARG A 159 12.23 15.20 13.32
CA ARG A 159 13.69 15.39 13.48
C ARG A 159 14.04 15.68 14.92
N ILE A 160 15.10 15.01 15.39
CA ILE A 160 15.60 15.19 16.77
C ILE A 160 16.41 16.49 16.88
N SER A 161 17.15 16.86 15.83
CA SER A 161 17.99 18.06 15.79
C SER A 161 18.22 18.52 14.35
N GLU A 162 18.09 19.82 14.12
CA GLU A 162 18.46 20.45 12.84
C GLU A 162 19.97 20.68 12.74
N THR A 163 20.62 20.99 13.85
CA THR A 163 22.07 21.26 13.89
C THR A 163 22.92 20.04 13.53
N LEU A 164 22.46 18.82 13.86
CA LEU A 164 23.17 17.59 13.46
C LEU A 164 23.27 17.41 11.94
N LEU A 165 22.31 17.91 11.19
CA LEU A 165 22.34 17.85 9.73
C LEU A 165 23.36 18.84 9.15
N GLU A 166 23.49 20.02 9.74
CA GLU A 166 24.47 21.01 9.35
C GLU A 166 25.90 20.51 9.68
N GLU A 167 26.10 19.97 10.89
CA GLU A 167 27.38 19.38 11.35
C GLU A 167 27.80 18.16 10.51
N GLY A 168 26.84 17.37 9.99
CA GLY A 168 27.09 16.21 9.15
C GLY A 168 27.07 16.50 7.63
N SER A 169 27.10 17.76 7.22
CA SER A 169 26.94 18.15 5.80
C SER A 169 28.08 17.67 4.88
N ASP A 170 29.24 17.31 5.43
CA ASP A 170 30.36 16.73 4.71
C ASP A 170 30.36 15.20 4.66
N LEU A 171 29.36 14.56 5.28
CA LEU A 171 29.22 13.10 5.27
C LEU A 171 28.88 12.58 3.88
N GLY A 172 29.77 11.78 3.29
CA GLY A 172 29.50 11.10 2.01
C GLY A 172 28.55 9.92 2.20
N ILE A 173 27.35 9.98 1.60
CA ILE A 173 26.33 8.91 1.66
C ILE A 173 26.14 8.30 0.29
N VAL A 174 26.32 6.97 0.17
CA VAL A 174 25.96 6.19 -1.01
C VAL A 174 24.69 5.40 -0.68
N PHE A 175 23.62 5.66 -1.42
CA PHE A 175 22.34 4.99 -1.24
C PHE A 175 21.94 4.21 -2.48
N SER A 176 21.50 2.96 -2.30
CA SER A 176 20.89 2.15 -3.35
C SER A 176 19.55 1.58 -2.85
N PRO A 177 18.45 1.80 -3.58
CA PRO A 177 17.14 1.26 -3.22
C PRO A 177 16.94 -0.19 -3.64
N LEU A 178 17.91 -0.83 -4.27
CA LEU A 178 17.82 -2.17 -4.82
C LEU A 178 17.68 -3.25 -3.72
N HIS A 179 16.56 -4.00 -3.69
CA HIS A 179 15.38 -3.98 -4.58
C HIS A 179 14.11 -3.51 -3.80
N GLY A 180 14.23 -2.51 -2.96
CA GLY A 180 13.18 -2.01 -2.08
C GLY A 180 12.33 -0.89 -2.69
N THR A 181 11.55 -0.27 -1.83
CA THR A 181 10.56 0.77 -2.19
C THR A 181 11.02 2.19 -1.79
N GLY A 182 12.24 2.34 -1.30
CA GLY A 182 12.71 3.56 -0.66
C GLY A 182 13.11 4.71 -1.58
N THR A 183 13.09 4.55 -2.91
CA THR A 183 13.61 5.56 -3.84
C THR A 183 12.94 6.91 -3.67
N VAL A 184 11.61 6.96 -3.71
CA VAL A 184 10.86 8.24 -3.65
C VAL A 184 11.11 8.91 -2.31
N SER A 185 10.91 8.19 -1.21
CA SER A 185 11.05 8.74 0.14
C SER A 185 12.49 9.18 0.45
N THR A 186 13.49 8.38 0.08
CA THR A 186 14.90 8.73 0.37
C THR A 186 15.37 9.91 -0.47
N VAL A 187 15.04 9.94 -1.77
CA VAL A 187 15.41 11.06 -2.65
C VAL A 187 14.75 12.35 -2.18
N SER A 188 13.45 12.32 -1.91
CA SER A 188 12.73 13.51 -1.43
C SER A 188 13.27 14.00 -0.09
N TYR A 189 13.53 13.08 0.86
CA TYR A 189 14.05 13.43 2.17
C TYR A 189 15.45 14.04 2.09
N THR A 190 16.35 13.50 1.27
CA THR A 190 17.70 14.03 1.08
C THR A 190 17.70 15.39 0.39
N HIS A 191 16.80 15.62 -0.58
CA HIS A 191 16.67 16.94 -1.23
C HIS A 191 16.08 18.01 -0.30
N LEU A 192 15.28 17.64 0.67
CA LEU A 192 14.73 18.55 1.67
C LEU A 192 15.73 18.90 2.79
N THR A 193 16.77 18.09 2.98
CA THR A 193 17.59 18.12 4.20
C THR A 193 19.10 18.27 3.95
N LEU A 194 19.58 17.95 2.77
CA LEU A 194 21.03 17.98 2.45
C LEU A 194 21.28 18.68 1.11
N PRO A 195 22.37 19.49 0.98
CA PRO A 195 22.81 19.97 -0.32
C PRO A 195 23.29 18.79 -1.15
N THR A 196 22.47 18.35 -2.12
CA THR A 196 22.77 17.21 -2.99
C THR A 196 23.30 17.67 -4.34
N SER A 197 24.49 17.21 -4.73
CA SER A 197 24.92 17.24 -6.12
C SER A 197 24.44 15.95 -6.81
N ARG A 198 23.58 16.03 -7.82
CA ARG A 198 23.32 14.92 -8.74
C ARG A 198 24.55 14.74 -9.63
N SER A 199 25.36 13.72 -9.39
CA SER A 199 26.17 13.15 -10.46
C SER A 199 25.27 12.19 -11.24
N GLY A 200 24.84 12.61 -12.42
CA GLY A 200 24.14 11.74 -13.35
C GLY A 200 25.07 10.62 -13.83
N VAL A 201 24.57 9.40 -13.83
CA VAL A 201 25.08 8.29 -14.63
C VAL A 201 23.97 7.94 -15.62
#